data_3374d22cf8aa019767d0cdbfd73aff7a
#
_entry.id   3374d22cf8aa019767d0cdbfd73aff7a
#
_cell.length_a   1.000
_cell.length_b   1.000
_cell.length_c   1.000
_cell.angle_alpha   90.00
_cell.angle_beta   90.00
_cell.angle_gamma   90.00
#
_symmetry.space_group_name_H-M   'P 1'
#
loop_
_entity.id
_entity.type
_entity.pdbx_description
1 polymer ?
#
loop_
_entity_poly.entity_id
_entity_poly.type
_entity_poly.pdbx_seq_one_letter_code
_entity_poly.pdbx_strand_id
1 'polypeptide(L)'
;MSVVLHLSDTHFGTEQAQVLEAVVALAAQQRPDVVVLSGDITQRGQPEEFRAAKAFVERLGAPVLAIPGNHDIPLFDLWARLTRPYARFARAFGPDLEPVLSLPDCLLVGVNTTRARRHRHGEVSNAQVERVARLLAAAAPEQLRVVVVHQPLA
;
A
#
# COMPACT_ATOMS: atom_id res chain seq x y z
N MET A 1 14.73 -17.46 -3.14
CA MET A 1 14.14 -16.38 -3.97
C MET A 1 12.82 -16.03 -3.33
N SER A 2 12.66 -14.77 -2.92
CA SER A 2 11.44 -14.29 -2.25
C SER A 2 10.28 -14.18 -3.23
N VAL A 3 9.08 -14.48 -2.75
CA VAL A 3 7.83 -14.38 -3.50
C VAL A 3 7.07 -13.16 -3.00
N VAL A 4 6.83 -12.20 -3.88
CA VAL A 4 6.07 -10.97 -3.60
C VAL A 4 4.72 -11.06 -4.30
N LEU A 5 3.63 -11.00 -3.53
CA LEU A 5 2.28 -10.87 -4.07
C LEU A 5 1.90 -9.39 -4.10
N HIS A 6 1.79 -8.81 -5.29
CA HIS A 6 1.44 -7.41 -5.46
C HIS A 6 -0.03 -7.25 -5.84
N LEU A 7 -0.74 -6.46 -5.07
CA LEU A 7 -2.15 -6.09 -5.29
C LEU A 7 -2.26 -4.56 -5.34
N SER A 8 -2.98 -4.05 -6.31
CA SER A 8 -3.27 -2.63 -6.51
C SER A 8 -4.76 -2.44 -6.75
N ASP A 9 -5.27 -1.29 -6.37
CA ASP A 9 -6.63 -0.86 -6.72
C ASP A 9 -7.71 -1.88 -6.34
N THR A 10 -7.64 -2.40 -5.12
CA THR A 10 -8.58 -3.42 -4.63
C THR A 10 -9.97 -2.87 -4.35
N HIS A 11 -10.09 -1.55 -4.13
CA HIS A 11 -11.34 -0.80 -4.03
C HIS A 11 -12.42 -1.47 -3.18
N PHE A 12 -12.06 -1.87 -1.94
CA PHE A 12 -13.04 -2.40 -1.00
C PHE A 12 -14.23 -1.44 -0.84
N GLY A 13 -15.45 -1.99 -0.91
CA GLY A 13 -16.71 -1.27 -1.09
C GLY A 13 -17.32 -1.47 -2.47
N THR A 14 -16.56 -2.04 -3.44
CA THR A 14 -17.01 -2.44 -4.78
C THR A 14 -16.40 -3.78 -5.21
N GLU A 15 -15.79 -4.48 -4.27
CA GLU A 15 -15.10 -5.75 -4.50
C GLU A 15 -16.05 -6.86 -4.95
N GLN A 16 -15.51 -7.81 -5.71
CA GLN A 16 -16.22 -9.01 -6.12
C GLN A 16 -15.72 -10.20 -5.28
N ALA A 17 -16.62 -10.82 -4.52
CA ALA A 17 -16.29 -11.91 -3.60
C ALA A 17 -15.54 -13.06 -4.29
N GLN A 18 -15.92 -13.43 -5.52
CA GLN A 18 -15.25 -14.50 -6.28
C GLN A 18 -13.78 -14.17 -6.58
N VAL A 19 -13.46 -12.87 -6.85
CA VAL A 19 -12.09 -12.43 -7.11
C VAL A 19 -11.28 -12.50 -5.82
N LEU A 20 -11.84 -12.05 -4.69
CA LEU A 20 -11.16 -12.14 -3.39
C LEU A 20 -10.82 -13.60 -3.02
N GLU A 21 -11.76 -14.53 -3.21
CA GLU A 21 -11.53 -15.95 -2.95
C GLU A 21 -10.43 -16.52 -3.85
N ALA A 22 -10.41 -16.14 -5.13
CA ALA A 22 -9.37 -16.56 -6.05
C ALA A 22 -7.98 -16.05 -5.64
N VAL A 23 -7.89 -14.81 -5.16
CA VAL A 23 -6.62 -14.24 -4.66
C VAL A 23 -6.17 -14.94 -3.37
N VAL A 24 -7.08 -15.26 -2.45
CA VAL A 24 -6.75 -16.03 -1.25
C VAL A 24 -6.24 -17.43 -1.61
N ALA A 25 -6.89 -18.12 -2.56
CA ALA A 25 -6.45 -19.41 -3.04
C ALA A 25 -5.05 -19.34 -3.71
N LEU A 26 -4.81 -18.28 -4.50
CA LEU A 26 -3.51 -18.01 -5.09
C LEU A 26 -2.42 -17.79 -4.03
N ALA A 27 -2.71 -16.97 -3.01
CA ALA A 27 -1.78 -16.72 -1.90
C ALA A 27 -1.43 -18.02 -1.15
N ALA A 28 -2.44 -18.86 -0.87
CA ALA A 28 -2.23 -20.15 -0.21
C ALA A 28 -1.34 -21.10 -1.06
N GLN A 29 -1.48 -21.05 -2.39
CA GLN A 29 -0.67 -21.85 -3.32
C GLN A 29 0.77 -21.32 -3.45
N GLN A 30 0.92 -19.99 -3.63
CA GLN A 30 2.20 -19.35 -3.89
C GLN A 30 3.03 -19.10 -2.62
N ARG A 31 2.38 -19.04 -1.45
CA ARG A 31 2.98 -18.77 -0.13
C ARG A 31 3.92 -17.55 -0.17
N PRO A 32 3.40 -16.36 -0.46
CA PRO A 32 4.23 -15.18 -0.58
C PRO A 32 4.94 -14.85 0.73
N ASP A 33 6.19 -14.37 0.62
CA ASP A 33 6.95 -13.86 1.76
C ASP A 33 6.44 -12.49 2.20
N VAL A 34 5.78 -11.77 1.28
CA VAL A 34 5.15 -10.47 1.55
C VAL A 34 4.00 -10.21 0.56
N VAL A 35 2.97 -9.53 1.06
CA VAL A 35 1.91 -8.92 0.24
C VAL A 35 2.17 -7.41 0.16
N VAL A 36 2.21 -6.87 -1.04
CA VAL A 36 2.32 -5.42 -1.29
C VAL A 36 0.96 -4.90 -1.71
N LEU A 37 0.43 -3.91 -0.97
CA LEU A 37 -0.78 -3.16 -1.34
C LEU A 37 -0.36 -1.76 -1.78
N SER A 38 -0.42 -1.48 -3.07
CA SER A 38 0.08 -0.21 -3.63
C SER A 38 -1.00 0.84 -3.82
N GLY A 39 -1.88 0.99 -2.84
CA GLY A 39 -2.88 2.07 -2.78
C GLY A 39 -4.22 1.75 -3.42
N ASP A 40 -5.17 2.69 -3.27
CA ASP A 40 -6.59 2.56 -3.61
C ASP A 40 -7.19 1.26 -3.08
N ILE A 41 -6.86 1.00 -1.81
CA ILE A 41 -7.31 -0.19 -1.08
C ILE A 41 -8.82 -0.11 -0.88
N THR A 42 -9.32 1.08 -0.61
CA THR A 42 -10.74 1.36 -0.39
C THR A 42 -11.34 2.19 -1.53
N GLN A 43 -12.65 2.14 -1.71
CA GLN A 43 -13.35 2.93 -2.71
C GLN A 43 -13.53 4.40 -2.29
N ARG A 44 -13.78 4.65 -0.99
CA ARG A 44 -14.14 5.98 -0.47
C ARG A 44 -13.49 6.35 0.86
N GLY A 45 -12.54 5.55 1.33
CA GLY A 45 -11.87 5.74 2.61
C GLY A 45 -12.80 5.58 3.81
N GLN A 46 -13.84 4.73 3.73
CA GLN A 46 -14.76 4.50 4.82
C GLN A 46 -14.21 3.47 5.84
N PRO A 47 -14.56 3.60 7.14
CA PRO A 47 -14.09 2.67 8.15
C PRO A 47 -14.45 1.20 7.87
N GLU A 48 -15.63 0.97 7.27
CA GLU A 48 -16.13 -0.35 6.90
C GLU A 48 -15.28 -0.98 5.81
N GLU A 49 -14.91 -0.20 4.80
CA GLU A 49 -14.07 -0.61 3.67
C GLU A 49 -12.67 -1.02 4.17
N PHE A 50 -12.08 -0.22 5.08
CA PHE A 50 -10.80 -0.58 5.71
C PHE A 50 -10.88 -1.84 6.57
N ARG A 51 -12.00 -2.06 7.29
CA ARG A 51 -12.20 -3.29 8.05
C ARG A 51 -12.27 -4.52 7.16
N ALA A 52 -13.01 -4.41 6.04
CA ALA A 52 -13.11 -5.48 5.04
C ALA A 52 -11.75 -5.77 4.40
N ALA A 53 -11.00 -4.73 4.00
CA ALA A 53 -9.66 -4.86 3.47
C ALA A 53 -8.70 -5.54 4.45
N LYS A 54 -8.72 -5.13 5.72
CA LYS A 54 -7.89 -5.74 6.77
C LYS A 54 -8.20 -7.22 6.95
N ALA A 55 -9.50 -7.57 7.07
CA ALA A 55 -9.92 -8.96 7.19
C ALA A 55 -9.51 -9.81 5.97
N PHE A 56 -9.53 -9.23 4.78
CA PHE A 56 -9.06 -9.90 3.57
C PHE A 56 -7.55 -10.16 3.61
N VAL A 57 -6.72 -9.16 3.92
CA VAL A 57 -5.26 -9.35 3.91
C VAL A 57 -4.79 -10.31 5.01
N GLU A 58 -5.50 -10.38 6.14
CA GLU A 58 -5.22 -11.37 7.19
C GLU A 58 -5.38 -12.82 6.68
N ARG A 59 -6.27 -13.05 5.71
CA ARG A 59 -6.46 -14.35 5.06
C ARG A 59 -5.33 -14.73 4.09
N LEU A 60 -4.53 -13.77 3.64
CA LEU A 60 -3.42 -14.02 2.72
C LEU A 60 -2.22 -14.68 3.42
N GLY A 61 -2.16 -14.63 4.77
CA GLY A 61 -1.20 -15.39 5.57
C GLY A 61 0.26 -14.92 5.48
N ALA A 62 0.50 -13.69 5.00
CA ALA A 62 1.84 -13.12 4.87
C ALA A 62 1.91 -11.69 5.43
N PRO A 63 3.09 -11.20 5.81
CA PRO A 63 3.29 -9.79 6.16
C PRO A 63 2.83 -8.85 5.05
N VAL A 64 2.30 -7.69 5.43
CA VAL A 64 1.75 -6.72 4.47
C VAL A 64 2.58 -5.44 4.48
N LEU A 65 3.02 -5.01 3.29
CA LEU A 65 3.54 -3.67 3.04
C LEU A 65 2.45 -2.89 2.31
N ALA A 66 1.85 -1.90 2.98
CA ALA A 66 0.77 -1.10 2.40
C ALA A 66 1.17 0.37 2.29
N ILE A 67 0.83 1.00 1.18
CA ILE A 67 0.89 2.45 1.00
C ILE A 67 -0.50 2.96 0.64
N PRO A 68 -0.88 4.20 1.00
CA PRO A 68 -2.19 4.74 0.67
C PRO A 68 -2.29 5.19 -0.79
N GLY A 69 -3.48 5.01 -1.37
CA GLY A 69 -3.91 5.63 -2.60
C GLY A 69 -4.79 6.87 -2.35
N ASN A 70 -5.22 7.52 -3.41
CA ASN A 70 -6.07 8.72 -3.27
C ASN A 70 -7.51 8.40 -2.82
N HIS A 71 -8.02 7.21 -3.11
CA HIS A 71 -9.32 6.74 -2.62
C HIS A 71 -9.29 6.35 -1.14
N ASP A 72 -8.12 6.11 -0.57
CA ASP A 72 -7.95 5.82 0.86
C ASP A 72 -8.06 7.08 1.74
N ILE A 73 -8.05 8.27 1.13
CA ILE A 73 -8.31 9.53 1.79
C ILE A 73 -9.82 9.80 1.79
N PRO A 74 -10.46 10.10 2.95
CA PRO A 74 -11.90 10.31 3.03
C PRO A 74 -12.43 11.30 1.99
N LEU A 75 -13.42 10.86 1.19
CA LEU A 75 -13.96 11.70 0.12
C LEU A 75 -15.02 12.68 0.64
N PHE A 76 -15.92 12.21 1.49
CA PHE A 76 -17.09 12.99 1.95
C PHE A 76 -16.91 13.64 3.32
N ASP A 77 -15.95 13.18 4.11
CA ASP A 77 -15.60 13.76 5.40
C ASP A 77 -14.49 14.81 5.21
N LEU A 78 -14.89 16.02 4.81
CA LEU A 78 -13.96 17.10 4.50
C LEU A 78 -13.12 17.51 5.71
N TRP A 79 -13.68 17.42 6.91
CA TRP A 79 -12.93 17.74 8.13
C TRP A 79 -11.82 16.72 8.39
N ALA A 80 -12.15 15.43 8.32
CA ALA A 80 -11.14 14.37 8.43
C ALA A 80 -10.11 14.46 7.30
N ARG A 81 -10.55 14.74 6.07
CA ARG A 81 -9.68 14.92 4.91
C ARG A 81 -8.64 16.03 5.11
N LEU A 82 -9.03 17.15 5.70
CA LEU A 82 -8.15 18.30 5.90
C LEU A 82 -7.26 18.18 7.14
N THR A 83 -7.75 17.53 8.20
CA THR A 83 -7.07 17.50 9.51
C THR A 83 -6.32 16.19 9.76
N ARG A 84 -6.85 15.06 9.29
CA ARG A 84 -6.33 13.70 9.55
C ARG A 84 -6.55 12.77 8.36
N PRO A 85 -6.04 13.11 7.15
CA PRO A 85 -6.35 12.40 5.90
C PRO A 85 -6.06 10.89 5.94
N TYR A 86 -5.03 10.47 6.65
CA TYR A 86 -4.59 9.08 6.71
C TYR A 86 -4.96 8.35 8.00
N ALA A 87 -5.75 8.95 8.89
CA ALA A 87 -6.04 8.34 10.20
C ALA A 87 -6.77 6.99 10.11
N ARG A 88 -7.65 6.82 9.11
CA ARG A 88 -8.38 5.58 8.87
C ARG A 88 -7.46 4.49 8.30
N PHE A 89 -6.62 4.86 7.34
CA PHE A 89 -5.57 3.99 6.80
C PHE A 89 -4.60 3.55 7.92
N ALA A 90 -4.08 4.50 8.71
CA ALA A 90 -3.14 4.22 9.78
C ALA A 90 -3.72 3.28 10.87
N ARG A 91 -5.02 3.36 11.12
CA ARG A 91 -5.71 2.43 12.04
C ARG A 91 -5.76 1.00 11.50
N ALA A 92 -5.87 0.83 10.19
CA ALA A 92 -5.97 -0.48 9.54
C ALA A 92 -4.60 -1.13 9.31
N PHE A 93 -3.63 -0.37 8.80
CA PHE A 93 -2.35 -0.87 8.28
C PHE A 93 -1.11 -0.36 9.04
N GLY A 94 -1.31 0.48 10.05
CA GLY A 94 -0.21 1.08 10.82
C GLY A 94 0.07 2.54 10.44
N PRO A 95 0.76 3.28 11.31
CA PRO A 95 0.99 4.71 11.15
C PRO A 95 2.04 5.07 10.09
N ASP A 96 2.86 4.08 9.68
CA ASP A 96 3.89 4.30 8.67
C ASP A 96 3.26 4.27 7.27
N LEU A 97 3.26 5.41 6.59
CA LEU A 97 2.71 5.57 5.24
C LEU A 97 3.74 5.25 4.15
N GLU A 98 4.99 5.02 4.54
CA GLU A 98 6.13 4.78 3.65
C GLU A 98 7.00 3.62 4.17
N PRO A 99 6.40 2.45 4.39
CA PRO A 99 7.10 1.33 4.99
C PRO A 99 8.26 0.83 4.13
N VAL A 100 9.28 0.31 4.80
CA VAL A 100 10.42 -0.36 4.17
C VAL A 100 10.47 -1.79 4.66
N LEU A 101 10.61 -2.74 3.74
CA LEU A 101 10.80 -4.14 4.07
C LEU A 101 12.02 -4.69 3.32
N SER A 102 12.95 -5.24 4.07
CA SER A 102 14.12 -5.93 3.50
C SER A 102 13.94 -7.44 3.62
N LEU A 103 13.94 -8.10 2.47
CA LEU A 103 14.02 -9.55 2.32
C LEU A 103 15.46 -9.93 1.94
N PRO A 104 15.86 -11.19 2.04
CA PRO A 104 17.23 -11.60 1.71
C PRO A 104 17.69 -11.18 0.31
N ASP A 105 16.79 -11.18 -0.66
CA ASP A 105 17.07 -10.94 -2.09
C ASP A 105 16.29 -9.73 -2.67
N CYS A 106 15.55 -8.99 -1.84
CA CYS A 106 14.73 -7.86 -2.29
C CYS A 106 14.58 -6.80 -1.20
N LEU A 107 14.77 -5.53 -1.57
CA LEU A 107 14.42 -4.36 -0.76
C LEU A 107 13.19 -3.69 -1.33
N LEU A 108 12.11 -3.62 -0.55
CA LEU A 108 10.86 -2.93 -0.90
C LEU A 108 10.80 -1.59 -0.16
N VAL A 109 10.62 -0.51 -0.88
CA VAL A 109 10.55 0.86 -0.33
C VAL A 109 9.22 1.49 -0.75
N GLY A 110 8.32 1.64 0.21
CA GLY A 110 7.05 2.36 0.01
C GLY A 110 7.27 3.88 -0.03
N VAL A 111 6.54 4.55 -0.93
CA VAL A 111 6.50 6.01 -1.04
C VAL A 111 5.07 6.49 -1.15
N ASN A 112 4.64 7.33 -0.23
CA ASN A 112 3.33 7.95 -0.27
C ASN A 112 3.31 9.11 -1.27
N THR A 113 2.77 8.87 -2.46
CA THR A 113 2.62 9.88 -3.51
C THR A 113 1.35 10.70 -3.39
N THR A 114 0.44 10.32 -2.47
CA THR A 114 -0.85 10.99 -2.34
C THR A 114 -0.76 12.31 -1.57
N ARG A 115 -1.68 13.23 -1.86
CA ARG A 115 -1.85 14.48 -1.12
C ARG A 115 -3.34 14.73 -0.91
N ALA A 116 -3.73 15.11 0.31
CA ALA A 116 -5.15 15.34 0.67
C ALA A 116 -5.88 16.34 -0.23
N ARG A 117 -5.14 17.27 -0.84
CA ARG A 117 -5.68 18.31 -1.71
C ARG A 117 -5.66 17.96 -3.21
N ARG A 118 -5.05 16.83 -3.59
CA ARG A 118 -4.92 16.40 -4.98
C ARG A 118 -5.54 15.03 -5.18
N HIS A 119 -6.30 14.86 -6.27
CA HIS A 119 -6.99 13.60 -6.57
C HIS A 119 -6.33 12.76 -7.66
N ARG A 120 -5.56 13.35 -8.57
CA ARG A 120 -5.15 12.65 -9.80
C ARG A 120 -3.64 12.54 -10.02
N HIS A 121 -2.86 13.45 -9.47
CA HIS A 121 -1.41 13.46 -9.73
C HIS A 121 -0.66 13.20 -8.45
N GLY A 122 0.24 12.22 -8.53
CA GLY A 122 1.20 11.94 -7.46
C GLY A 122 2.19 13.09 -7.29
N GLU A 123 2.66 13.25 -6.06
CA GLU A 123 3.69 14.22 -5.75
C GLU A 123 4.73 13.57 -4.83
N VAL A 124 5.98 13.72 -5.22
CA VAL A 124 7.13 13.28 -4.42
C VAL A 124 7.96 14.50 -4.05
N SER A 125 8.21 14.67 -2.76
CA SER A 125 9.07 15.74 -2.26
C SER A 125 10.55 15.40 -2.43
N ASN A 126 11.42 16.41 -2.45
CA ASN A 126 12.88 16.20 -2.47
C ASN A 126 13.34 15.34 -1.28
N ALA A 127 12.77 15.53 -0.10
CA ALA A 127 13.07 14.71 1.08
C ALA A 127 12.73 13.22 0.87
N GLN A 128 11.61 12.91 0.19
CA GLN A 128 11.26 11.53 -0.17
C GLN A 128 12.26 10.96 -1.18
N VAL A 129 12.64 11.74 -2.20
CA VAL A 129 13.65 11.33 -3.19
C VAL A 129 14.98 11.01 -2.51
N GLU A 130 15.47 11.89 -1.64
CA GLU A 130 16.73 11.69 -0.89
C GLU A 130 16.64 10.47 0.05
N ARG A 131 15.50 10.28 0.72
CA ARG A 131 15.24 9.09 1.55
C ARG A 131 15.34 7.81 0.73
N VAL A 132 14.63 7.76 -0.41
CA VAL A 132 14.65 6.59 -1.31
C VAL A 132 16.05 6.34 -1.82
N ALA A 133 16.76 7.37 -2.30
CA ALA A 133 18.13 7.25 -2.79
C ALA A 133 19.08 6.66 -1.73
N ARG A 134 19.00 7.13 -0.48
CA ARG A 134 19.80 6.57 0.62
C ARG A 134 19.49 5.10 0.90
N LEU A 135 18.19 4.74 0.94
CA LEU A 135 17.77 3.35 1.17
C LEU A 135 18.24 2.42 0.06
N LEU A 136 18.08 2.82 -1.19
CA LEU A 136 18.52 2.02 -2.33
C LEU A 136 20.04 1.89 -2.40
N ALA A 137 20.79 2.95 -2.02
CA ALA A 137 22.24 2.91 -1.97
C ALA A 137 22.78 2.00 -0.85
N ALA A 138 22.04 1.90 0.26
CA ALA A 138 22.40 1.03 1.39
C ALA A 138 21.98 -0.44 1.21
N ALA A 139 21.21 -0.75 0.17
CA ALA A 139 20.78 -2.12 -0.12
C ALA A 139 22.00 -3.00 -0.50
N ALA A 140 21.97 -4.26 -0.07
CA ALA A 140 23.01 -5.22 -0.45
C ALA A 140 23.07 -5.37 -1.99
N PRO A 141 24.25 -5.62 -2.55
CA PRO A 141 24.44 -5.70 -4.01
C PRO A 141 23.53 -6.72 -4.69
N GLU A 142 23.23 -7.83 -4.01
CA GLU A 142 22.40 -8.94 -4.48
C GLU A 142 20.89 -8.66 -4.36
N GLN A 143 20.48 -7.64 -3.62
CA GLN A 143 19.07 -7.32 -3.46
C GLN A 143 18.50 -6.61 -4.67
N LEU A 144 17.38 -7.12 -5.18
CA LEU A 144 16.51 -6.38 -6.09
C LEU A 144 15.93 -5.15 -5.35
N ARG A 145 16.05 -3.99 -5.96
CA ARG A 145 15.56 -2.73 -5.41
C ARG A 145 14.21 -2.40 -6.02
N VAL A 146 13.16 -2.38 -5.19
CA VAL A 146 11.79 -2.11 -5.63
C VAL A 146 11.25 -0.89 -4.89
N VAL A 147 10.81 0.11 -5.65
CA VAL A 147 10.09 1.27 -5.12
C VAL A 147 8.62 1.10 -5.41
N VAL A 148 7.80 1.13 -4.35
CA VAL A 148 6.35 0.97 -4.43
C VAL A 148 5.72 2.35 -4.38
N VAL A 149 5.01 2.71 -5.45
CA VAL A 149 4.24 3.96 -5.58
C VAL A 149 2.83 3.63 -6.03
N HIS A 150 1.86 4.50 -5.72
CA HIS A 150 0.50 4.32 -6.23
C HIS A 150 0.26 5.14 -7.50
N GLN A 151 0.50 6.44 -7.44
CA GLN A 151 0.25 7.33 -8.57
C GLN A 151 1.50 7.46 -9.44
N PRO A 152 1.32 7.55 -10.78
CA PRO A 152 2.44 7.82 -11.66
C PRO A 152 3.10 9.16 -11.31
N LEU A 153 4.42 9.19 -11.38
CA LEU A 153 5.22 10.41 -11.24
C LEU A 153 5.28 11.09 -12.60
N ALA A 154 4.77 12.32 -12.67
CA ALA A 154 4.79 13.16 -13.87
C ALA A 154 5.85 14.24 -13.76
#